data_541b8447b512a6dfef02a5ee44a473de
#
_entry.id   541b8447b512a6dfef02a5ee44a473de
#
_cell.length_a   1.000
_cell.length_b   1.000
_cell.length_c   1.000
_cell.angle_alpha   90.00
_cell.angle_beta   90.00
_cell.angle_gamma   90.00
#
_symmetry.space_group_name_H-M   'P 1'
#
loop_
_entity.id
_entity.type
_entity.pdbx_description
1 polymer ?
#
loop_
_entity_poly.entity_id
_entity_poly.type
_entity_poly.pdbx_seq_one_letter_code
_entity_poly.pdbx_strand_id
1 'polypeptide(L)'
;CLVIAAIMGVDQYFIQLYFILSLVGTLSAMIMSRIWPLEGKWKDEYYPPVGRKVQEVHPVGISRSRWALHQAIKRAEKGPTFFQLVSNGIQLFLNIIFTLVPVTMCIGTLACCLSSYTPLFQWIALPFQWYFKLCGLKEYAAAAPGAVVGFVDMFIPAMICAGITSMKTRFVICILSLVQIIYMTEVGSIMLNSKLPITIMDLAIIFLEKTIIAIPMIVFFTDLFVKFQE
;
A
#
# COMPACT_ATOMS: atom_id res chain seq x y z
N CYS A 1 9.54 1.41 -4.69
CA CYS A 1 10.20 0.17 -4.22
C CYS A 1 11.72 0.28 -4.22
N LEU A 2 12.38 0.56 -5.38
CA LEU A 2 13.84 0.57 -5.48
C LEU A 2 14.50 1.60 -4.54
N VAL A 3 13.94 2.81 -4.45
CA VAL A 3 14.46 3.88 -3.57
C VAL A 3 14.42 3.46 -2.11
N ILE A 4 13.32 2.85 -1.66
CA ILE A 4 13.18 2.37 -0.28
C ILE A 4 14.16 1.24 0.01
N ALA A 5 14.32 0.30 -0.94
CA ALA A 5 15.32 -0.77 -0.83
C ALA A 5 16.75 -0.23 -0.74
N ALA A 6 17.08 0.80 -1.51
CA ALA A 6 18.38 1.46 -1.47
C ALA A 6 18.63 2.20 -0.14
N ILE A 7 17.64 2.93 0.38
CA ILE A 7 17.75 3.60 1.70
C ILE A 7 18.02 2.58 2.81
N MET A 8 17.36 1.41 2.74
CA MET A 8 17.53 0.34 3.73
C MET A 8 18.75 -0.57 3.46
N GLY A 9 19.49 -0.35 2.36
CA GLY A 9 20.65 -1.14 1.98
C GLY A 9 20.33 -2.61 1.69
N VAL A 10 19.14 -2.88 1.10
CA VAL A 10 18.67 -4.22 0.72
C VAL A 10 18.46 -4.35 -0.79
N ASP A 11 18.96 -3.41 -1.56
CA ASP A 11 18.84 -3.32 -3.02
C ASP A 11 19.42 -4.54 -3.76
N GLN A 12 20.46 -5.17 -3.21
CA GLN A 12 21.03 -6.42 -3.73
C GLN A 12 20.02 -7.60 -3.78
N TYR A 13 18.99 -7.55 -2.94
CA TYR A 13 17.91 -8.54 -2.91
C TYR A 13 16.64 -8.05 -3.60
N PHE A 14 16.73 -7.08 -4.50
CA PHE A 14 15.56 -6.40 -5.08
C PHE A 14 14.60 -7.35 -5.81
N ILE A 15 15.12 -8.37 -6.51
CA ILE A 15 14.30 -9.36 -7.24
C ILE A 15 13.47 -10.19 -6.26
N GLN A 16 14.10 -10.68 -5.20
CA GLN A 16 13.42 -11.44 -4.13
C GLN A 16 12.41 -10.57 -3.38
N LEU A 17 12.79 -9.32 -3.09
CA LEU A 17 11.93 -8.32 -2.47
C LEU A 17 10.65 -8.11 -3.30
N TYR A 18 10.80 -7.87 -4.61
CA TYR A 18 9.66 -7.64 -5.50
C TYR A 18 8.76 -8.87 -5.63
N PHE A 19 9.34 -10.05 -5.68
CA PHE A 19 8.60 -11.31 -5.73
C PHE A 19 7.78 -11.52 -4.46
N ILE A 20 8.41 -11.40 -3.27
CA ILE A 20 7.73 -11.56 -1.98
C ILE A 20 6.68 -10.46 -1.78
N LEU A 21 6.98 -9.21 -2.15
CA LEU A 21 6.05 -8.09 -2.10
C LEU A 21 4.77 -8.38 -2.89
N SER A 22 4.91 -8.86 -4.12
CA SER A 22 3.78 -9.19 -4.99
C SER A 22 2.94 -10.34 -4.42
N LEU A 23 3.61 -11.40 -3.95
CA LEU A 23 2.95 -12.57 -3.39
C LEU A 23 2.20 -12.23 -2.09
N VAL A 24 2.86 -11.57 -1.13
CA VAL A 24 2.26 -11.18 0.15
C VAL A 24 1.17 -10.13 -0.06
N GLY A 25 1.38 -9.17 -0.96
CA GLY A 25 0.38 -8.17 -1.29
C GLY A 25 -0.92 -8.79 -1.79
N THR A 26 -0.83 -9.75 -2.71
CA THR A 26 -1.99 -10.47 -3.25
C THR A 26 -2.67 -11.33 -2.18
N LEU A 27 -1.91 -12.16 -1.47
CA LEU A 27 -2.46 -13.06 -0.46
C LEU A 27 -3.10 -12.29 0.71
N SER A 28 -2.44 -11.23 1.20
CA SER A 28 -3.00 -10.40 2.27
C SER A 28 -4.31 -9.72 1.84
N ALA A 29 -4.40 -9.23 0.60
CA ALA A 29 -5.62 -8.65 0.06
C ALA A 29 -6.77 -9.66 -0.02
N MET A 30 -6.47 -10.92 -0.44
CA MET A 30 -7.46 -12.00 -0.47
C MET A 30 -7.98 -12.34 0.94
N ILE A 31 -7.11 -12.41 1.93
CA ILE A 31 -7.49 -12.68 3.33
C ILE A 31 -8.33 -11.53 3.88
N MET A 32 -7.87 -10.29 3.70
CA MET A 32 -8.55 -9.09 4.21
C MET A 32 -9.93 -8.89 3.60
N SER A 33 -10.16 -9.31 2.35
CA SER A 33 -11.48 -9.23 1.72
C SER A 33 -12.56 -10.04 2.44
N ARG A 34 -12.18 -10.96 3.34
CA ARG A 34 -13.05 -11.82 4.15
C ARG A 34 -13.12 -11.42 5.62
N ILE A 35 -12.49 -10.31 6.00
CA ILE A 35 -12.45 -9.83 7.39
C ILE A 35 -13.26 -8.53 7.49
N TRP A 36 -13.88 -8.31 8.65
CA TRP A 36 -14.47 -7.03 8.97
C TRP A 36 -13.36 -5.94 9.02
N PRO A 37 -13.53 -4.70 8.48
CA PRO A 37 -14.79 -4.08 8.06
C PRO A 37 -15.18 -4.33 6.59
N LEU A 38 -14.29 -4.91 5.77
CA LEU A 38 -14.52 -5.03 4.34
C LEU A 38 -15.74 -5.93 4.02
N GLU A 39 -15.85 -7.09 4.67
CA GLU A 39 -16.97 -8.00 4.44
C GLU A 39 -18.28 -7.52 5.08
N GLY A 40 -18.20 -6.93 6.27
CA GLY A 40 -19.40 -6.58 7.05
C GLY A 40 -20.02 -5.24 6.68
N LYS A 41 -19.21 -4.23 6.37
CA LYS A 41 -19.64 -2.85 6.12
C LYS A 41 -19.90 -2.57 4.65
N TRP A 42 -19.11 -3.21 3.78
CA TRP A 42 -19.21 -3.07 2.31
C TRP A 42 -19.46 -4.43 1.69
N LYS A 43 -20.73 -4.88 1.79
CA LYS A 43 -21.20 -6.06 1.06
C LYS A 43 -21.03 -5.83 -0.45
N ASP A 44 -21.11 -6.89 -1.24
CA ASP A 44 -21.05 -6.88 -2.71
C ASP A 44 -22.13 -5.99 -3.36
N GLU A 45 -22.52 -4.93 -2.69
CA GLU A 45 -23.48 -3.94 -3.17
C GLU A 45 -22.73 -2.79 -3.83
N TYR A 46 -23.23 -2.42 -4.98
CA TYR A 46 -22.73 -1.29 -5.73
C TYR A 46 -23.13 0.03 -5.06
N TYR A 47 -22.13 0.86 -4.70
CA TYR A 47 -22.38 2.15 -4.07
C TYR A 47 -22.87 3.19 -5.11
N PRO A 48 -24.15 3.62 -5.08
CA PRO A 48 -24.75 4.44 -6.14
C PRO A 48 -24.02 5.75 -6.49
N PRO A 49 -23.43 6.50 -5.52
CA PRO A 49 -22.70 7.73 -5.81
C PRO A 49 -21.45 7.55 -6.67
N VAL A 50 -20.85 6.36 -6.69
CA VAL A 50 -19.64 6.07 -7.48
C VAL A 50 -19.97 5.79 -8.95
N GLY A 51 -21.21 5.45 -9.26
CA GLY A 51 -21.66 5.20 -10.63
C GLY A 51 -22.80 4.17 -10.70
N ARG A 52 -23.00 3.54 -11.84
CA ARG A 52 -24.02 2.49 -12.04
C ARG A 52 -23.35 1.15 -12.35
N LYS A 53 -23.90 0.07 -11.80
CA LYS A 53 -23.52 -1.28 -12.19
C LYS A 53 -23.94 -1.49 -13.64
N VAL A 54 -22.98 -1.50 -14.56
CA VAL A 54 -23.25 -1.84 -15.95
C VAL A 54 -23.29 -3.36 -16.05
N GLN A 55 -24.48 -3.94 -16.11
CA GLN A 55 -24.61 -5.34 -16.49
C GLN A 55 -24.41 -5.44 -18.01
N GLU A 56 -23.19 -5.77 -18.40
CA GLU A 56 -22.89 -6.06 -19.79
C GLU A 56 -23.42 -7.47 -20.12
N VAL A 57 -24.58 -7.50 -20.77
CA VAL A 57 -25.15 -8.77 -21.26
C VAL A 57 -24.40 -9.17 -22.53
N HIS A 58 -23.68 -10.28 -22.47
CA HIS A 58 -23.01 -10.86 -23.63
C HIS A 58 -24.05 -11.37 -24.63
N PRO A 59 -24.09 -10.86 -25.87
CA PRO A 59 -25.06 -11.34 -26.86
C PRO A 59 -24.77 -12.79 -27.25
N VAL A 60 -25.82 -13.59 -27.30
CA VAL A 60 -25.74 -15.01 -27.67
C VAL A 60 -25.30 -15.12 -29.14
N GLY A 61 -24.27 -15.93 -29.40
CA GLY A 61 -23.79 -16.20 -30.78
C GLY A 61 -22.56 -15.40 -31.23
N ILE A 62 -22.02 -14.49 -30.41
CA ILE A 62 -20.78 -13.77 -30.72
C ILE A 62 -19.65 -14.25 -29.80
N SER A 63 -18.45 -14.50 -30.38
CA SER A 63 -17.27 -14.82 -29.57
C SER A 63 -16.91 -13.67 -28.61
N ARG A 64 -16.55 -13.99 -27.37
CA ARG A 64 -16.18 -13.00 -26.32
C ARG A 64 -15.11 -12.02 -26.80
N SER A 65 -14.10 -12.48 -27.52
CA SER A 65 -13.03 -11.63 -28.05
C SER A 65 -13.53 -10.66 -29.13
N ARG A 66 -14.41 -11.11 -30.01
CA ARG A 66 -15.00 -10.25 -31.06
C ARG A 66 -15.93 -9.21 -30.45
N TRP A 67 -16.70 -9.58 -29.43
CA TRP A 67 -17.56 -8.64 -28.71
C TRP A 67 -16.74 -7.60 -27.93
N ALA A 68 -15.68 -8.02 -27.22
CA ALA A 68 -14.77 -7.12 -26.54
C ALA A 68 -14.11 -6.11 -27.50
N LEU A 69 -13.65 -6.58 -28.67
CA LEU A 69 -13.09 -5.72 -29.71
C LEU A 69 -14.11 -4.70 -30.21
N HIS A 70 -15.34 -5.13 -30.49
CA HIS A 70 -16.42 -4.22 -30.93
C HIS A 70 -16.73 -3.16 -29.88
N GLN A 71 -16.77 -3.52 -28.59
CA GLN A 71 -16.96 -2.57 -27.50
C GLN A 71 -15.77 -1.59 -27.36
N ALA A 72 -14.56 -2.08 -27.54
CA ALA A 72 -13.35 -1.24 -27.53
C ALA A 72 -13.37 -0.21 -28.65
N ILE A 73 -13.72 -0.62 -29.89
CA ILE A 73 -13.83 0.28 -31.04
C ILE A 73 -14.92 1.35 -30.79
N LYS A 74 -16.10 0.92 -30.32
CA LYS A 74 -17.19 1.83 -30.00
C LYS A 74 -16.87 2.85 -28.92
N ARG A 75 -16.02 2.46 -27.94
CA ARG A 75 -15.48 3.39 -26.92
C ARG A 75 -14.43 4.32 -27.51
N ALA A 76 -13.55 3.81 -28.38
CA ALA A 76 -12.53 4.61 -29.04
C ALA A 76 -13.11 5.68 -29.96
N GLU A 77 -14.19 5.37 -30.68
CA GLU A 77 -14.92 6.35 -31.53
C GLU A 77 -15.48 7.53 -30.74
N LYS A 78 -15.88 7.29 -29.48
CA LYS A 78 -16.36 8.31 -28.53
C LYS A 78 -15.26 8.92 -27.66
N GLY A 79 -14.03 8.49 -27.86
CA GLY A 79 -12.88 8.93 -27.09
C GLY A 79 -12.45 10.36 -27.46
N PRO A 80 -11.68 11.01 -26.58
CA PRO A 80 -11.11 12.31 -26.86
C PRO A 80 -10.09 12.22 -28.01
N THR A 81 -9.97 13.29 -28.79
CA THR A 81 -8.94 13.42 -29.82
C THR A 81 -7.54 13.31 -29.16
N PHE A 82 -6.54 12.86 -29.93
CA PHE A 82 -5.18 12.70 -29.44
C PHE A 82 -4.65 13.94 -28.68
N PHE A 83 -4.85 15.14 -29.18
CA PHE A 83 -4.47 16.38 -28.50
C PHE A 83 -5.23 16.60 -27.19
N GLN A 84 -6.51 16.27 -27.15
CA GLN A 84 -7.30 16.33 -25.90
C GLN A 84 -6.83 15.30 -24.88
N LEU A 85 -6.46 14.12 -25.33
CA LEU A 85 -5.93 13.06 -24.47
C LEU A 85 -4.60 13.51 -23.83
N VAL A 86 -3.70 14.08 -24.60
CA VAL A 86 -2.42 14.63 -24.12
C VAL A 86 -2.66 15.81 -23.16
N SER A 87 -3.55 16.74 -23.54
CA SER A 87 -3.88 17.90 -22.69
C SER A 87 -4.51 17.47 -21.36
N ASN A 88 -5.45 16.53 -21.37
CA ASN A 88 -6.07 15.99 -20.18
C ASN A 88 -5.05 15.24 -19.31
N GLY A 89 -4.12 14.50 -19.93
CA GLY A 89 -3.02 13.84 -19.24
C GLY A 89 -2.09 14.84 -18.54
N ILE A 90 -1.70 15.92 -19.21
CA ILE A 90 -0.89 16.98 -18.62
C ILE A 90 -1.63 17.67 -17.46
N GLN A 91 -2.91 18.00 -17.64
CA GLN A 91 -3.70 18.60 -16.56
C GLN A 91 -3.82 17.68 -15.35
N LEU A 92 -4.07 16.38 -15.58
CA LEU A 92 -4.13 15.40 -14.51
C LEU A 92 -2.79 15.30 -13.76
N PHE A 93 -1.69 15.25 -14.50
CA PHE A 93 -0.33 15.22 -13.95
C PHE A 93 -0.03 16.47 -13.10
N LEU A 94 -0.33 17.65 -13.61
CA LEU A 94 -0.15 18.90 -12.88
C LEU A 94 -1.02 18.95 -11.62
N ASN A 95 -2.28 18.56 -11.70
CA ASN A 95 -3.18 18.51 -10.56
C ASN A 95 -2.65 17.54 -9.47
N ILE A 96 -2.12 16.38 -9.86
CA ILE A 96 -1.53 15.43 -8.92
C ILE A 96 -0.30 16.07 -8.25
N ILE A 97 0.63 16.66 -9.01
CA ILE A 97 1.84 17.28 -8.45
C ILE A 97 1.47 18.42 -7.49
N PHE A 98 0.64 19.37 -7.94
CA PHE A 98 0.30 20.53 -7.12
C PHE A 98 -0.53 20.21 -5.89
N THR A 99 -1.25 19.11 -5.89
CA THR A 99 -2.02 18.67 -4.72
C THR A 99 -1.23 17.72 -3.82
N LEU A 100 -0.61 16.69 -4.42
CA LEU A 100 0.04 15.62 -3.67
C LEU A 100 1.35 16.08 -3.03
N VAL A 101 2.21 16.79 -3.76
CA VAL A 101 3.53 17.18 -3.27
C VAL A 101 3.45 18.06 -2.01
N PRO A 102 2.66 19.15 -1.95
CA PRO A 102 2.56 19.95 -0.74
C PRO A 102 1.98 19.17 0.45
N VAL A 103 0.97 18.33 0.21
CA VAL A 103 0.36 17.51 1.27
C VAL A 103 1.37 16.50 1.82
N THR A 104 2.06 15.79 0.94
CA THR A 104 3.09 14.81 1.33
C THR A 104 4.23 15.47 2.09
N MET A 105 4.71 16.61 1.63
CA MET A 105 5.77 17.36 2.32
C MET A 105 5.32 17.85 3.69
N CYS A 106 4.12 18.38 3.81
CA CYS A 106 3.58 18.87 5.08
C CYS A 106 3.41 17.74 6.10
N ILE A 107 2.66 16.70 5.73
CA ILE A 107 2.38 15.57 6.63
C ILE A 107 3.65 14.78 6.91
N GLY A 108 4.49 14.53 5.92
CA GLY A 108 5.76 13.83 6.07
C GLY A 108 6.72 14.57 7.00
N THR A 109 6.83 15.90 6.87
CA THR A 109 7.67 16.71 7.77
C THR A 109 7.13 16.67 9.21
N LEU A 110 5.83 16.83 9.41
CA LEU A 110 5.20 16.74 10.74
C LEU A 110 5.44 15.35 11.36
N ALA A 111 5.26 14.27 10.61
CA ALA A 111 5.49 12.92 11.10
C ALA A 111 6.96 12.67 11.42
N CYS A 112 7.88 13.18 10.61
CA CYS A 112 9.31 13.09 10.86
C CYS A 112 9.70 13.86 12.14
N CYS A 113 9.18 15.06 12.34
CA CYS A 113 9.37 15.84 13.56
C CYS A 113 8.81 15.10 14.79
N LEU A 114 7.58 14.58 14.70
CA LEU A 114 6.97 13.80 15.79
C LEU A 114 7.80 12.55 16.12
N SER A 115 8.28 11.84 15.09
CA SER A 115 9.13 10.66 15.27
C SER A 115 10.48 10.97 15.91
N SER A 116 11.08 12.12 15.56
CA SER A 116 12.41 12.50 16.04
C SER A 116 12.40 13.13 17.42
N TYR A 117 11.37 13.93 17.74
CA TYR A 117 11.33 14.73 18.96
C TYR A 117 10.38 14.19 20.03
N THR A 118 9.52 13.21 19.71
CA THR A 118 8.57 12.64 20.67
C THR A 118 8.62 11.12 20.71
N PRO A 119 8.42 10.49 21.88
CA PRO A 119 8.35 9.03 22.00
C PRO A 119 6.98 8.45 21.58
N LEU A 120 6.12 9.25 20.93
CA LEU A 120 4.74 8.90 20.62
C LEU A 120 4.64 7.59 19.81
N PHE A 121 5.42 7.49 18.73
CA PHE A 121 5.44 6.28 17.90
C PHE A 121 6.05 5.08 18.61
N GLN A 122 6.97 5.30 19.56
CA GLN A 122 7.52 4.22 20.39
C GLN A 122 6.46 3.64 21.32
N TRP A 123 5.63 4.48 21.93
CA TRP A 123 4.53 4.02 22.80
C TRP A 123 3.45 3.27 22.03
N ILE A 124 3.04 3.78 20.88
CA ILE A 124 2.06 3.11 20.01
C ILE A 124 2.64 1.79 19.46
N ALA A 125 3.95 1.71 19.28
CA ALA A 125 4.64 0.52 18.79
C ALA A 125 4.83 -0.59 19.83
N LEU A 126 4.56 -0.35 21.12
CA LEU A 126 4.75 -1.36 22.19
C LEU A 126 4.08 -2.72 21.87
N PRO A 127 2.80 -2.79 21.45
CA PRO A 127 2.18 -4.06 21.10
C PRO A 127 2.88 -4.73 19.89
N PHE A 128 3.37 -3.95 18.94
CA PHE A 128 4.09 -4.47 17.78
C PHE A 128 5.48 -5.01 18.12
N GLN A 129 6.14 -4.50 19.16
CA GLN A 129 7.41 -5.07 19.64
C GLN A 129 7.23 -6.53 20.09
N TRP A 130 6.17 -6.82 20.85
CA TRP A 130 5.81 -8.17 21.25
C TRP A 130 5.55 -9.07 20.05
N TYR A 131 4.80 -8.53 19.09
CA TYR A 131 4.45 -9.27 17.88
C TYR A 131 5.68 -9.58 17.01
N PHE A 132 6.58 -8.63 16.83
CA PHE A 132 7.84 -8.83 16.09
C PHE A 132 8.76 -9.82 16.77
N LYS A 133 8.80 -9.80 18.10
CA LYS A 133 9.54 -10.80 18.91
C LYS A 133 9.00 -12.21 18.68
N LEU A 134 7.67 -12.38 18.65
CA LEU A 134 7.02 -13.67 18.34
C LEU A 134 7.35 -14.15 16.92
N CYS A 135 7.46 -13.25 15.96
CA CYS A 135 7.86 -13.56 14.58
C CYS A 135 9.38 -13.82 14.44
N GLY A 136 10.17 -13.77 15.50
CA GLY A 136 11.60 -14.08 15.48
C GLY A 136 12.50 -13.02 14.84
N LEU A 137 12.06 -11.77 14.77
CA LEU A 137 12.87 -10.67 14.25
C LEU A 137 13.90 -10.23 15.30
N LYS A 138 15.14 -10.07 14.86
CA LYS A 138 16.20 -9.44 15.67
C LYS A 138 15.95 -7.93 15.72
N GLU A 139 16.35 -7.26 16.79
CA GLU A 139 16.18 -5.79 16.96
C GLU A 139 14.72 -5.32 16.81
N TYR A 140 13.77 -6.13 17.27
CA TYR A 140 12.33 -5.88 17.17
C TYR A 140 11.90 -4.53 17.76
N ALA A 141 12.59 -4.07 18.83
CA ALA A 141 12.28 -2.80 19.48
C ALA A 141 12.57 -1.59 18.58
N ALA A 142 13.64 -1.66 17.80
CA ALA A 142 14.00 -0.61 16.83
C ALA A 142 13.12 -0.68 15.56
N ALA A 143 12.64 -1.87 15.20
CA ALA A 143 11.84 -2.09 14.00
C ALA A 143 10.35 -1.73 14.18
N ALA A 144 9.80 -1.92 15.38
CA ALA A 144 8.37 -1.73 15.64
C ALA A 144 7.83 -0.31 15.36
N PRO A 145 8.53 0.79 15.70
CA PRO A 145 8.09 2.13 15.32
C PRO A 145 7.94 2.30 13.81
N GLY A 146 8.82 1.67 13.01
CA GLY A 146 8.73 1.69 11.55
C GLY A 146 7.42 1.12 11.03
N ALA A 147 6.91 0.04 11.62
CA ALA A 147 5.64 -0.54 11.21
C ALA A 147 4.44 0.38 11.44
N VAL A 148 4.46 1.14 12.54
CA VAL A 148 3.37 2.07 12.91
C VAL A 148 3.41 3.34 12.07
N VAL A 149 4.60 3.90 11.88
CA VAL A 149 4.80 5.13 11.11
C VAL A 149 4.47 4.93 9.63
N GLY A 150 4.53 3.69 9.14
CA GLY A 150 4.06 3.32 7.80
C GLY A 150 2.61 3.72 7.49
N PHE A 151 1.78 3.98 8.50
CA PHE A 151 0.45 4.57 8.30
C PHE A 151 0.51 6.01 7.79
N VAL A 152 1.52 6.75 8.15
CA VAL A 152 1.67 8.14 7.73
C VAL A 152 2.27 8.21 6.33
N ASP A 153 3.43 7.58 6.14
CA ASP A 153 4.18 7.64 4.89
C ASP A 153 5.04 6.38 4.69
N MET A 154 5.23 5.96 3.43
CA MET A 154 6.01 4.76 3.10
C MET A 154 7.52 4.93 3.23
N PHE A 155 8.05 6.14 3.17
CA PHE A 155 9.49 6.42 3.25
C PHE A 155 9.99 6.53 4.68
N ILE A 156 9.16 6.99 5.61
CA ILE A 156 9.57 7.23 7.01
C ILE A 156 10.02 5.93 7.69
N PRO A 157 9.35 4.77 7.53
CA PRO A 157 9.84 3.49 8.05
C PRO A 157 11.27 3.17 7.58
N ALA A 158 11.58 3.44 6.31
CA ALA A 158 12.89 3.20 5.76
C ALA A 158 13.95 4.11 6.41
N MET A 159 13.63 5.38 6.65
CA MET A 159 14.55 6.32 7.29
C MET A 159 14.83 5.95 8.75
N ILE A 160 13.80 5.53 9.51
CA ILE A 160 13.94 5.17 10.92
C ILE A 160 14.69 3.83 11.07
N CYS A 161 14.40 2.87 10.21
CA CYS A 161 14.92 1.50 10.33
C CYS A 161 16.22 1.26 9.53
N ALA A 162 16.73 2.24 8.79
CA ALA A 162 17.99 2.12 8.02
C ALA A 162 19.20 1.79 8.90
N GLY A 163 19.21 2.23 10.17
CA GLY A 163 20.26 1.98 11.14
C GLY A 163 20.25 0.61 11.83
N ILE A 164 19.25 -0.24 11.54
CA ILE A 164 19.15 -1.59 12.10
C ILE A 164 20.29 -2.45 11.52
N THR A 165 21.00 -3.21 12.37
CA THR A 165 22.15 -4.02 11.93
C THR A 165 21.68 -5.30 11.21
N SER A 166 20.59 -5.90 11.66
CA SER A 166 20.05 -7.12 11.07
C SER A 166 19.50 -6.90 9.67
N MET A 167 20.17 -7.49 8.66
CA MET A 167 19.75 -7.43 7.25
C MET A 167 18.34 -8.01 7.06
N LYS A 168 18.04 -9.14 7.71
CA LYS A 168 16.71 -9.75 7.69
C LYS A 168 15.63 -8.79 8.18
N THR A 169 15.86 -8.12 9.31
CA THR A 169 14.88 -7.19 9.89
C THR A 169 14.66 -5.98 8.98
N ARG A 170 15.71 -5.40 8.42
CA ARG A 170 15.61 -4.33 7.41
C ARG A 170 14.81 -4.76 6.19
N PHE A 171 15.08 -5.95 5.68
CA PHE A 171 14.38 -6.51 4.52
C PHE A 171 12.88 -6.72 4.80
N VAL A 172 12.52 -7.27 5.96
CA VAL A 172 11.13 -7.47 6.37
C VAL A 172 10.39 -6.13 6.50
N ILE A 173 11.00 -5.13 7.14
CA ILE A 173 10.38 -3.79 7.27
C ILE A 173 10.27 -3.09 5.91
N CYS A 174 11.24 -3.27 5.02
CA CYS A 174 11.17 -2.75 3.67
C CYS A 174 9.95 -3.29 2.90
N ILE A 175 9.73 -4.60 2.95
CA ILE A 175 8.54 -5.20 2.32
C ILE A 175 7.27 -4.76 3.03
N LEU A 176 7.27 -4.73 4.36
CA LEU A 176 6.11 -4.33 5.14
C LEU A 176 5.67 -2.91 4.78
N SER A 177 6.60 -1.95 4.75
CA SER A 177 6.29 -0.57 4.39
C SER A 177 5.66 -0.44 3.01
N LEU A 178 6.02 -1.31 2.06
CA LEU A 178 5.45 -1.34 0.72
C LEU A 178 4.11 -2.09 0.63
N VAL A 179 3.95 -3.18 1.40
CA VAL A 179 2.71 -3.98 1.42
C VAL A 179 1.56 -3.22 2.08
N GLN A 180 1.83 -2.40 3.07
CA GLN A 180 0.81 -1.66 3.82
C GLN A 180 -0.10 -0.82 2.92
N ILE A 181 0.44 -0.13 1.92
CA ILE A 181 -0.23 0.65 0.85
C ILE A 181 -1.07 1.83 1.38
N ILE A 182 -1.69 1.75 2.55
CA ILE A 182 -2.56 2.78 3.11
C ILE A 182 -1.71 3.83 3.82
N TYR A 183 -1.15 4.75 3.02
CA TYR A 183 -0.39 5.90 3.53
C TYR A 183 -1.31 7.12 3.54
N MET A 184 -1.39 7.81 4.67
CA MET A 184 -2.25 9.00 4.79
C MET A 184 -1.81 10.14 3.88
N THR A 185 -0.51 10.23 3.58
CA THR A 185 0.04 11.23 2.65
C THR A 185 -0.44 11.07 1.22
N GLU A 186 -0.70 9.85 0.75
CA GLU A 186 -1.03 9.56 -0.64
C GLU A 186 -2.38 8.84 -0.76
N VAL A 187 -2.39 7.52 -0.58
CA VAL A 187 -3.56 6.68 -0.82
C VAL A 187 -4.70 6.99 0.15
N GLY A 188 -4.40 7.18 1.43
CA GLY A 188 -5.40 7.52 2.44
C GLY A 188 -6.10 8.84 2.12
N SER A 189 -5.34 9.87 1.73
CA SER A 189 -5.88 11.16 1.30
C SER A 189 -6.78 11.04 0.07
N ILE A 190 -6.37 10.27 -0.94
CA ILE A 190 -7.18 10.02 -2.14
C ILE A 190 -8.47 9.29 -1.80
N MET A 191 -8.40 8.26 -0.93
CA MET A 191 -9.57 7.50 -0.51
C MET A 191 -10.57 8.34 0.27
N LEU A 192 -10.10 9.19 1.19
CA LEU A 192 -10.97 10.09 1.96
C LEU A 192 -11.63 11.16 1.10
N ASN A 193 -10.96 11.64 0.07
CA ASN A 193 -11.51 12.59 -0.90
C ASN A 193 -12.37 11.93 -1.98
N SER A 194 -12.42 10.61 -2.04
CA SER A 194 -13.29 9.87 -2.95
C SER A 194 -14.74 9.90 -2.46
N LYS A 195 -15.67 9.53 -3.32
CA LYS A 195 -17.09 9.40 -2.97
C LYS A 195 -17.41 8.12 -2.19
N LEU A 196 -16.41 7.40 -1.72
CA LEU A 196 -16.59 6.18 -0.95
C LEU A 196 -16.94 6.49 0.51
N PRO A 197 -17.81 5.72 1.16
CA PRO A 197 -18.20 5.92 2.56
C PRO A 197 -17.11 5.38 3.52
N ILE A 198 -15.88 5.88 3.40
CA ILE A 198 -14.72 5.46 4.16
C ILE A 198 -14.32 6.55 5.14
N THR A 199 -14.13 6.20 6.40
CA THR A 199 -13.64 7.10 7.44
C THR A 199 -12.15 6.87 7.73
N ILE A 200 -11.50 7.84 8.36
CA ILE A 200 -10.09 7.69 8.82
C ILE A 200 -9.94 6.48 9.75
N MET A 201 -10.95 6.23 10.61
CA MET A 201 -10.95 5.09 11.51
C MET A 201 -10.99 3.75 10.76
N ASP A 202 -11.78 3.67 9.69
CA ASP A 202 -11.82 2.47 8.83
C ASP A 202 -10.44 2.22 8.20
N LEU A 203 -9.78 3.28 7.71
CA LEU A 203 -8.43 3.16 7.15
C LEU A 203 -7.41 2.71 8.18
N ALA A 204 -7.50 3.23 9.43
CA ALA A 204 -6.62 2.82 10.51
C ALA A 204 -6.82 1.34 10.88
N ILE A 205 -8.07 0.87 10.94
CA ILE A 205 -8.38 -0.53 11.24
C ILE A 205 -7.84 -1.43 10.12
N ILE A 206 -8.12 -1.12 8.86
CA ILE A 206 -7.64 -1.89 7.71
C ILE A 206 -6.10 -1.92 7.67
N PHE A 207 -5.45 -0.80 7.98
CA PHE A 207 -3.99 -0.73 8.09
C PHE A 207 -3.44 -1.66 9.18
N LEU A 208 -4.06 -1.66 10.37
CA LEU A 208 -3.65 -2.53 11.48
C LEU A 208 -3.84 -4.00 11.14
N GLU A 209 -4.99 -4.38 10.61
CA GLU A 209 -5.28 -5.74 10.17
C GLU A 209 -4.28 -6.21 9.13
N LYS A 210 -4.04 -5.38 8.11
CA LYS A 210 -3.07 -5.69 7.06
C LYS A 210 -1.66 -5.87 7.62
N THR A 211 -1.25 -5.03 8.56
CA THR A 211 0.04 -5.13 9.22
C THR A 211 0.17 -6.45 9.98
N ILE A 212 -0.85 -6.82 10.76
CA ILE A 212 -0.87 -8.08 11.52
C ILE A 212 -0.82 -9.30 10.61
N ILE A 213 -1.55 -9.30 9.50
CA ILE A 213 -1.57 -10.42 8.55
C ILE A 213 -0.27 -10.49 7.75
N ALA A 214 0.26 -9.36 7.32
CA ALA A 214 1.41 -9.30 6.43
C ALA A 214 2.72 -9.73 7.12
N ILE A 215 2.95 -9.36 8.37
CA ILE A 215 4.22 -9.62 9.07
C ILE A 215 4.61 -11.10 9.07
N PRO A 216 3.77 -12.06 9.56
CA PRO A 216 4.14 -13.47 9.58
C PRO A 216 4.33 -14.03 8.17
N MET A 217 3.55 -13.56 7.19
CA MET A 217 3.70 -13.97 5.81
C MET A 217 5.03 -13.50 5.22
N ILE A 218 5.39 -12.23 5.47
CA ILE A 218 6.67 -11.68 5.00
C ILE A 218 7.83 -12.46 5.62
N VAL A 219 7.81 -12.70 6.94
CA VAL A 219 8.87 -13.45 7.63
C VAL A 219 8.97 -14.86 7.07
N PHE A 220 7.85 -15.58 6.92
CA PHE A 220 7.81 -16.92 6.37
C PHE A 220 8.40 -16.99 4.94
N PHE A 221 7.97 -16.12 4.05
CA PHE A 221 8.48 -16.10 2.68
C PHE A 221 9.93 -15.60 2.61
N THR A 222 10.33 -14.70 3.49
CA THR A 222 11.72 -14.26 3.59
C THR A 222 12.63 -15.42 3.98
N ASP A 223 12.25 -16.22 4.97
CA ASP A 223 13.03 -17.39 5.39
C ASP A 223 13.06 -18.49 4.32
N LEU A 224 12.01 -18.57 3.48
CA LEU A 224 11.92 -19.56 2.42
C LEU A 224 12.76 -19.17 1.18
N PHE A 225 12.75 -17.92 0.78
CA PHE A 225 13.30 -17.47 -0.52
C PHE A 225 14.61 -16.70 -0.41
N VAL A 226 14.95 -16.16 0.76
CA VAL A 226 16.12 -15.30 0.92
C VAL A 226 17.10 -15.94 1.90
N LYS A 227 18.32 -16.22 1.41
CA LYS A 227 19.45 -16.57 2.29
C LYS A 227 20.32 -15.34 2.42
N PHE A 228 20.28 -14.71 3.59
CA PHE A 228 21.16 -13.58 3.87
C PHE A 228 22.59 -14.12 4.06
N GLN A 229 23.54 -13.50 3.38
CA GLN A 229 24.96 -13.70 3.68
C GLN A 229 25.23 -12.86 4.94
N GLU A 230 25.30 -13.53 6.10
CA GLU A 230 25.74 -12.93 7.37
C GLU A 230 27.27 -12.81 7.39
#